data_f3addfa696d2e8da7b469c07e0903857
#
_entry.id   f3addfa696d2e8da7b469c07e0903857
#
_cell.length_a   1.000
_cell.length_b   1.000
_cell.length_c   1.000
_cell.angle_alpha   90.00
_cell.angle_beta   90.00
_cell.angle_gamma   90.00
#
_symmetry.space_group_name_H-M   'P 1'
#
loop_
_entity.id
_entity.type
_entity.pdbx_description
1 polymer ?
#
loop_
_entity_poly.entity_id
_entity_poly.type
_entity_poly.pdbx_seq_one_letter_code
_entity_poly.pdbx_strand_id
1 'polypeptide(L)'
;MNDTDVMNAVKNGQVEKLAILFEKHHLKLFNFFLRLTGNRNVSEDLVQDVFIRILKYRSTYKGSSRFSVWMFQIARNAHYDFLRKHKNQNHYSLEDQYWEAPSGAPSPDDQAELGQDIDLLRQAL
;
A
#
# COMPACT_ATOMS: atom_id res chain seq x y z
N MET A 1 11.91 -5.64 -17.44
CA MET A 1 11.81 -5.94 -16.00
C MET A 1 10.38 -6.22 -15.65
N ASN A 2 10.15 -7.26 -14.88
CA ASN A 2 8.80 -7.54 -14.43
C ASN A 2 8.59 -6.87 -13.07
N ASP A 3 7.37 -6.97 -12.55
CA ASP A 3 7.03 -6.32 -11.28
C ASP A 3 7.86 -6.83 -10.11
N THR A 4 8.18 -8.11 -10.11
CA THR A 4 9.00 -8.70 -9.06
C THR A 4 10.40 -8.09 -9.05
N ASP A 5 10.99 -7.90 -10.22
CA ASP A 5 12.32 -7.29 -10.33
C ASP A 5 12.29 -5.84 -9.83
N VAL A 6 11.27 -5.09 -10.22
CA VAL A 6 11.13 -3.70 -9.79
C VAL A 6 10.94 -3.65 -8.27
N MET A 7 10.08 -4.51 -7.74
CA MET A 7 9.82 -4.52 -6.31
C MET A 7 11.05 -4.95 -5.50
N ASN A 8 11.85 -5.86 -6.04
CA ASN A 8 13.10 -6.23 -5.39
C ASN A 8 14.07 -5.05 -5.33
N ALA A 9 14.11 -4.23 -6.36
CA ALA A 9 14.92 -3.01 -6.35
C ALA A 9 14.44 -2.03 -5.29
N VAL A 10 13.13 -1.87 -5.17
CA VAL A 10 12.53 -1.02 -4.13
C VAL A 10 12.88 -1.56 -2.74
N LYS A 11 12.77 -2.87 -2.58
CA LYS A 11 13.08 -3.52 -1.32
C LYS A 11 14.54 -3.29 -0.92
N ASN A 12 15.44 -3.21 -1.90
CA ASN A 12 16.86 -3.01 -1.67
C ASN A 12 17.27 -1.54 -1.55
N GLY A 13 16.31 -0.64 -1.49
CA GLY A 13 16.58 0.77 -1.24
C GLY A 13 16.34 1.71 -2.40
N GLN A 14 16.08 1.21 -3.60
CA GLN A 14 15.83 2.06 -4.76
C GLN A 14 14.34 2.43 -4.78
N VAL A 15 13.93 3.21 -3.79
CA VAL A 15 12.49 3.49 -3.58
C VAL A 15 11.87 4.29 -4.71
N GLU A 16 12.65 5.09 -5.43
CA GLU A 16 12.15 5.86 -6.55
C GLU A 16 11.62 4.96 -7.66
N LYS A 17 12.06 3.71 -7.72
CA LYS A 17 11.56 2.76 -8.72
C LYS A 17 10.13 2.34 -8.45
N LEU A 18 9.60 2.63 -7.27
CA LEU A 18 8.19 2.36 -7.01
C LEU A 18 7.29 3.18 -7.93
N ALA A 19 7.79 4.29 -8.47
CA ALA A 19 7.04 5.07 -9.45
C ALA A 19 6.69 4.24 -10.68
N ILE A 20 7.52 3.28 -11.06
CA ILE A 20 7.26 2.39 -12.19
C ILE A 20 6.03 1.54 -11.89
N LEU A 21 5.94 1.01 -10.67
CA LEU A 21 4.79 0.20 -10.25
C LEU A 21 3.54 1.06 -10.10
N PHE A 22 3.71 2.30 -9.64
CA PHE A 22 2.61 3.24 -9.53
C PHE A 22 2.01 3.50 -10.91
N GLU A 23 2.85 3.85 -11.87
CA GLU A 23 2.38 4.10 -13.23
C GLU A 23 1.62 2.92 -13.80
N LYS A 24 2.11 1.73 -13.52
CA LYS A 24 1.53 0.53 -14.09
C LYS A 24 0.22 0.14 -13.42
N HIS A 25 0.10 0.35 -12.12
CA HIS A 25 -1.00 -0.21 -11.35
C HIS A 25 -2.01 0.78 -10.78
N HIS A 26 -1.70 2.08 -10.76
CA HIS A 26 -2.54 3.03 -10.04
C HIS A 26 -3.97 3.10 -10.59
N LEU A 27 -4.13 2.95 -11.89
CA LEU A 27 -5.46 3.04 -12.48
C LEU A 27 -6.33 1.85 -12.08
N LYS A 28 -5.75 0.67 -12.02
CA LYS A 28 -6.48 -0.52 -11.57
C LYS A 28 -6.91 -0.36 -10.12
N LEU A 29 -6.02 0.17 -9.28
CA LEU A 29 -6.35 0.42 -7.89
C LEU A 29 -7.42 1.47 -7.75
N PHE A 30 -7.33 2.55 -8.53
CA PHE A 30 -8.34 3.59 -8.50
C PHE A 30 -9.71 3.03 -8.86
N ASN A 31 -9.79 2.24 -9.92
CA ASN A 31 -11.06 1.63 -10.35
C ASN A 31 -11.60 0.66 -9.30
N PHE A 32 -10.71 -0.08 -8.67
CA PHE A 32 -11.07 -0.99 -7.59
C PHE A 32 -11.72 -0.21 -6.43
N PHE A 33 -11.08 0.86 -5.98
CA PHE A 33 -11.61 1.66 -4.89
C PHE A 33 -12.87 2.43 -5.29
N LEU A 34 -12.92 2.90 -6.53
CA LEU A 34 -14.10 3.63 -7.01
C LEU A 34 -15.35 2.75 -6.99
N ARG A 35 -15.20 1.49 -7.33
CA ARG A 35 -16.32 0.57 -7.25
C ARG A 35 -16.76 0.32 -5.82
N LEU A 36 -15.83 0.34 -4.88
CA LEU A 36 -16.15 0.09 -3.49
C LEU A 36 -16.67 1.32 -2.76
N THR A 37 -16.18 2.49 -3.08
CA THR A 37 -16.50 3.70 -2.33
C THR A 37 -17.45 4.65 -3.06
N GLY A 38 -17.47 4.59 -4.37
CA GLY A 38 -18.26 5.52 -5.17
C GLY A 38 -17.79 6.97 -5.09
N ASN A 39 -16.56 7.19 -4.60
CA ASN A 39 -16.07 8.54 -4.36
C ASN A 39 -14.67 8.68 -4.94
N ARG A 40 -14.49 9.65 -5.86
CA ARG A 40 -13.22 9.82 -6.56
C ARG A 40 -12.11 10.27 -5.63
N ASN A 41 -12.39 11.22 -4.75
CA ASN A 41 -11.37 11.76 -3.87
C ASN A 41 -10.89 10.72 -2.87
N VAL A 42 -11.81 9.97 -2.31
CA VAL A 42 -11.48 8.87 -1.40
C VAL A 42 -10.66 7.81 -2.13
N SER A 43 -11.05 7.51 -3.37
CA SER A 43 -10.34 6.50 -4.17
C SER A 43 -8.90 6.91 -4.45
N GLU A 44 -8.68 8.18 -4.79
CA GLU A 44 -7.33 8.69 -5.02
C GLU A 44 -6.49 8.63 -3.74
N ASP A 45 -7.07 8.98 -2.60
CA ASP A 45 -6.39 8.92 -1.32
C ASP A 45 -6.02 7.49 -0.96
N LEU A 46 -6.92 6.55 -1.24
CA LEU A 46 -6.65 5.15 -0.95
C LEU A 46 -5.56 4.59 -1.86
N VAL A 47 -5.49 5.02 -3.11
CA VAL A 47 -4.39 4.61 -4.00
C VAL A 47 -3.06 5.06 -3.41
N GLN A 48 -2.97 6.30 -2.97
CA GLN A 48 -1.73 6.79 -2.35
C GLN A 48 -1.41 6.01 -1.08
N ASP A 49 -2.41 5.71 -0.26
CA ASP A 49 -2.22 4.95 0.95
C ASP A 49 -1.63 3.56 0.65
N VAL A 50 -2.10 2.92 -0.41
CA VAL A 50 -1.57 1.61 -0.81
C VAL A 50 -0.07 1.70 -1.09
N PHE A 51 0.38 2.72 -1.84
CA PHE A 51 1.79 2.83 -2.18
C PHE A 51 2.64 3.22 -0.98
N ILE A 52 2.10 3.98 -0.04
CA ILE A 52 2.77 4.25 1.21
C ILE A 52 2.94 2.95 2.01
N ARG A 53 1.91 2.11 2.05
CA ARG A 53 1.98 0.80 2.73
C ARG A 53 2.95 -0.15 2.04
N ILE A 54 3.03 -0.10 0.71
CA ILE A 54 4.02 -0.89 -0.02
C ILE A 54 5.43 -0.53 0.45
N LEU A 55 5.73 0.76 0.57
CA LEU A 55 7.01 1.20 1.10
C LEU A 55 7.22 0.73 2.54
N LYS A 56 6.20 0.89 3.36
CA LYS A 56 6.28 0.55 4.78
C LYS A 56 6.56 -0.93 4.98
N TYR A 57 5.93 -1.78 4.18
CA TYR A 57 6.05 -3.22 4.35
C TYR A 57 6.90 -3.89 3.28
N ARG A 58 7.71 -3.12 2.58
CA ARG A 58 8.50 -3.65 1.46
C ARG A 58 9.40 -4.83 1.84
N SER A 59 9.90 -4.86 3.06
CA SER A 59 10.78 -5.94 3.48
C SER A 59 10.04 -7.28 3.60
N THR A 60 8.72 -7.26 3.65
CA THR A 60 7.94 -8.48 3.78
C THR A 60 7.59 -9.12 2.44
N TYR A 61 7.84 -8.40 1.34
CA TYR A 61 7.56 -8.97 0.02
C TYR A 61 8.61 -10.02 -0.31
N LYS A 62 8.18 -11.23 -0.56
CA LYS A 62 9.12 -12.35 -0.74
C LYS A 62 9.28 -12.81 -2.17
N GLY A 63 8.49 -12.28 -3.07
CA GLY A 63 8.60 -12.66 -4.49
C GLY A 63 8.06 -14.05 -4.80
N SER A 64 7.53 -14.76 -3.81
CA SER A 64 6.98 -16.08 -4.04
C SER A 64 5.58 -16.02 -4.63
N SER A 65 4.93 -14.89 -4.58
CA SER A 65 3.65 -14.66 -5.22
C SER A 65 3.76 -13.47 -6.15
N ARG A 66 2.77 -13.31 -7.00
CA ARG A 66 2.78 -12.19 -7.91
C ARG A 66 2.65 -10.89 -7.13
N PHE A 67 3.37 -9.87 -7.57
CA PHE A 67 3.28 -8.56 -6.94
C PHE A 67 1.83 -8.07 -6.86
N SER A 68 1.04 -8.23 -7.92
CA SER A 68 -0.33 -7.74 -7.93
C SER A 68 -1.20 -8.40 -6.85
N VAL A 69 -0.98 -9.67 -6.55
CA VAL A 69 -1.72 -10.35 -5.49
C VAL A 69 -1.39 -9.74 -4.13
N TRP A 70 -0.12 -9.53 -3.87
CA TRP A 70 0.33 -8.90 -2.62
C TRP A 70 -0.20 -7.46 -2.51
N MET A 71 -0.12 -6.70 -3.61
CA MET A 71 -0.61 -5.34 -3.67
C MET A 71 -2.11 -5.25 -3.37
N PHE A 72 -2.91 -6.14 -3.94
CA PHE A 72 -4.36 -6.10 -3.70
C PHE A 72 -4.74 -6.55 -2.30
N GLN A 73 -3.93 -7.37 -1.65
CA GLN A 73 -4.13 -7.66 -0.23
C GLN A 73 -3.96 -6.39 0.60
N ILE A 74 -2.94 -5.61 0.29
CA ILE A 74 -2.70 -4.33 0.93
C ILE A 74 -3.87 -3.38 0.66
N ALA A 75 -4.36 -3.37 -0.59
CA ALA A 75 -5.47 -2.50 -0.98
C ALA A 75 -6.74 -2.84 -0.19
N ARG A 76 -7.05 -4.11 -0.03
CA ARG A 76 -8.21 -4.51 0.74
C ARG A 76 -8.11 -4.06 2.20
N ASN A 77 -6.91 -4.19 2.76
CA ASN A 77 -6.71 -3.77 4.15
C ASN A 77 -6.79 -2.26 4.30
N ALA A 78 -6.31 -1.51 3.33
CA ALA A 78 -6.45 -0.06 3.32
C ALA A 78 -7.94 0.33 3.30
N HIS A 79 -8.73 -0.39 2.52
CA HIS A 79 -10.17 -0.13 2.43
C HIS A 79 -10.87 -0.47 3.75
N TYR A 80 -10.54 -1.60 4.38
CA TYR A 80 -11.13 -1.95 5.67
C TYR A 80 -10.77 -0.93 6.75
N ASP A 81 -9.53 -0.46 6.77
CA ASP A 81 -9.11 0.55 7.74
C ASP A 81 -9.87 1.86 7.52
N PHE A 82 -10.07 2.22 6.26
CA PHE A 82 -10.87 3.39 5.93
C PHE A 82 -12.30 3.26 6.44
N LEU A 83 -12.93 2.11 6.22
CA LEU A 83 -14.30 1.87 6.68
C LEU A 83 -14.40 1.96 8.20
N ARG A 84 -13.47 1.36 8.92
CA ARG A 84 -13.48 1.42 10.37
C ARG A 84 -13.37 2.85 10.86
N LYS A 85 -12.47 3.61 10.26
CA LYS A 85 -12.22 4.95 10.66
C LYS A 85 -13.41 5.87 10.44
N HIS A 86 -14.14 5.66 9.36
CA HIS A 86 -15.22 6.55 8.97
C HIS A 86 -16.60 6.15 9.49
N LYS A 87 -16.79 4.89 9.80
CA LYS A 87 -18.01 4.50 10.47
C LYS A 87 -17.87 4.68 11.94
N ASN A 88 -16.69 4.69 12.34
CA ASN A 88 -16.28 4.98 13.56
C ASN A 88 -17.17 4.48 14.58
N GLN A 89 -17.83 5.15 15.21
CA GLN A 89 -18.51 4.75 16.31
C GLN A 89 -19.44 3.65 16.12
N ASN A 90 -19.62 3.27 14.93
CA ASN A 90 -20.49 2.16 14.76
C ASN A 90 -19.72 0.98 15.23
N HIS A 91 -20.40 -0.08 15.57
CA HIS A 91 -19.76 -1.13 15.99
C HIS A 91 -19.22 -1.91 14.97
N TYR A 92 -18.10 -2.39 15.07
CA TYR A 92 -17.57 -3.32 14.21
C TYR A 92 -17.56 -4.58 14.94
N SER A 93 -17.88 -5.60 14.36
CA SER A 93 -17.61 -6.89 14.94
C SER A 93 -16.12 -7.11 14.81
N LEU A 94 -15.61 -7.89 15.70
CA LEU A 94 -14.21 -8.14 15.72
C LEU A 94 -13.69 -8.83 14.51
N GLU A 95 -14.55 -9.54 13.83
CA GLU A 95 -14.09 -10.21 12.68
C GLU A 95 -13.83 -9.29 11.56
N ASP A 96 -14.25 -8.08 11.63
CA ASP A 96 -14.02 -7.21 10.53
C ASP A 96 -12.62 -6.78 10.54
N GLN A 97 -11.84 -7.34 11.48
CA GLN A 97 -10.80 -6.88 11.64
C GLN A 97 -9.81 -7.18 11.17
N TYR A 98 -9.29 -7.73 10.67
CA TYR A 98 -8.24 -7.37 10.55
C TYR A 98 -7.21 -8.06 10.05
N TRP A 99 -6.43 -7.53 9.57
CA TRP A 99 -5.19 -7.75 8.93
C TRP A 99 -4.11 -7.46 9.87
N GLU A 100 -3.34 -8.42 10.16
CA GLU A 100 -2.22 -8.24 10.98
C GLU A 100 -1.06 -7.75 10.16
N ALA A 101 -0.32 -6.81 10.70
CA ALA A 101 0.86 -6.34 10.04
C ALA A 101 1.80 -7.50 9.78
N PRO A 102 2.41 -7.59 8.59
CA PRO A 102 3.36 -8.65 8.31
C PRO A 102 4.53 -8.61 9.29
N SER A 103 5.09 -9.77 9.54
CA SER A 103 6.28 -9.83 10.35
C SER A 103 7.38 -9.06 9.62
N GLY A 104 8.17 -8.32 10.33
CA GLY A 104 9.15 -7.45 9.70
C GLY A 104 8.67 -6.03 9.49
N ALA A 105 7.52 -5.66 10.07
CA ALA A 105 7.06 -4.28 10.02
C ALA A 105 8.10 -3.35 10.63
N PRO A 106 8.20 -2.10 10.14
CA PRO A 106 9.24 -1.19 10.58
C PRO A 106 9.18 -0.88 12.07
N SER A 107 10.34 -0.77 12.67
CA SER A 107 10.47 -0.29 14.03
C SER A 107 10.25 1.23 14.05
N PRO A 108 10.17 1.86 15.21
CA PRO A 108 10.06 3.31 15.27
C PRO A 108 11.22 4.05 14.61
N ASP A 109 12.43 3.48 14.65
CA ASP A 109 13.57 4.10 13.98
C ASP A 109 13.43 3.97 12.46
N ASP A 110 12.94 2.84 12.02
CA ASP A 110 12.70 2.64 10.60
C ASP A 110 11.60 3.56 10.08
N GLN A 111 10.71 3.99 10.93
CA GLN A 111 9.64 4.89 10.50
C GLN A 111 10.12 6.29 10.16
N ALA A 112 11.20 6.75 10.78
CA ALA A 112 11.80 8.02 10.39
C ALA A 112 12.39 7.91 8.97
N GLU A 113 13.01 6.77 8.68
CA GLU A 113 13.55 6.51 7.35
C GLU A 113 12.42 6.37 6.34
N LEU A 114 11.29 5.79 6.75
CA LEU A 114 10.14 5.67 5.89
C LEU A 114 9.62 7.03 5.44
N GLY A 115 9.65 8.03 6.31
CA GLY A 115 9.25 9.38 5.94
C GLY A 115 10.09 9.94 4.81
N GLN A 116 11.39 9.71 4.84
CA GLN A 116 12.30 10.12 3.77
C GLN A 116 12.00 9.35 2.48
N ASP A 117 11.72 8.06 2.59
CA ASP A 117 11.40 7.22 1.44
C ASP A 117 10.12 7.70 0.76
N ILE A 118 9.11 8.09 1.55
CA ILE A 118 7.87 8.61 1.00
C ILE A 118 8.13 9.91 0.24
N ASP A 119 8.97 10.78 0.77
CA ASP A 119 9.30 12.03 0.10
C ASP A 119 10.02 11.76 -1.23
N LEU A 120 10.94 10.80 -1.25
CA LEU A 120 11.63 10.43 -2.48
C LEU A 120 10.66 9.88 -3.52
N LEU A 121 9.70 9.08 -3.08
CA LEU A 121 8.69 8.55 -3.99
C LEU A 121 7.85 9.67 -4.57
N ARG A 122 7.43 10.62 -3.75
CA ARG A 122 6.62 11.74 -4.22
C ARG A 122 7.37 12.59 -5.24
N GLN A 123 8.66 12.75 -5.07
CA GLN A 123 9.47 13.48 -6.05
C GLN A 123 9.55 12.72 -7.38
N ALA A 124 9.55 11.39 -7.33
CA ALA A 124 9.63 10.58 -8.53
C ALA A 124 8.30 10.49 -9.28
N LEU A 125 7.21 10.73 -8.59
CA LEU A 125 5.90 10.73 -9.22
C LEU A 125 5.61 12.09 -9.87
#